data_e909ec69c82ad4232d2682c3913a62c3
#
_entry.id   e909ec69c82ad4232d2682c3913a62c3
#
_cell.length_a   1.000
_cell.length_b   1.000
_cell.length_c   1.000
_cell.angle_alpha   90.00
_cell.angle_beta   90.00
_cell.angle_gamma   90.00
#
_symmetry.space_group_name_H-M   'P 1'
#
loop_
_entity.id
_entity.type
_entity.pdbx_description
1 polymer ?
#
loop_
_entity_poly.entity_id
_entity_poly.type
_entity_poly.pdbx_seq_one_letter_code
_entity_poly.pdbx_strand_id
1 'polypeptide(L)'
;MFLFPNGLLGSIVAHLISIKTPVGILRVEGGKAITRVEWGESEVSSPNKLLIDAKSQILDYFNGDLHYFKLPILPSGTPFQIYVWHNLTKIPYAQTLTYGKLAQRLKTSPRAIGGACRSNPIPLIIPCHRIVGQNGNLTGFSGGDGVRTKETLLLLEQRALRKSPGNYR
;
A
#
# COMPACT_ATOMS: atom_id res chain seq x y z
N MET A 1 25.26 -9.86 -32.47
CA MET A 1 24.04 -10.04 -33.29
C MET A 1 23.22 -11.11 -32.62
N PHE A 2 22.35 -10.73 -31.68
CA PHE A 2 21.43 -11.63 -31.00
C PHE A 2 20.08 -11.56 -31.72
N LEU A 3 19.70 -12.65 -32.35
CA LEU A 3 18.40 -12.87 -32.97
C LEU A 3 17.34 -13.01 -31.86
N PHE A 4 16.40 -12.09 -31.81
CA PHE A 4 15.14 -12.31 -31.12
C PHE A 4 14.24 -13.18 -31.98
N PRO A 5 13.72 -14.32 -31.50
CA PRO A 5 12.74 -15.08 -32.26
C PRO A 5 11.44 -14.28 -32.35
N ASN A 6 10.97 -14.14 -33.56
CA ASN A 6 9.70 -13.55 -33.95
C ASN A 6 8.52 -14.18 -33.23
N GLY A 7 7.57 -13.34 -32.83
CA GLY A 7 6.15 -13.67 -32.77
C GLY A 7 5.66 -14.16 -31.44
N LEU A 8 5.19 -13.24 -30.69
CA LEU A 8 3.91 -13.16 -30.01
C LEU A 8 3.99 -11.94 -29.09
N LEU A 9 3.60 -10.79 -29.66
CA LEU A 9 3.03 -9.69 -28.88
C LEU A 9 1.73 -10.23 -28.27
N GLY A 10 1.84 -11.11 -27.29
CA GLY A 10 0.79 -11.35 -26.35
C GLY A 10 0.58 -10.01 -25.66
N SER A 11 -0.51 -9.35 -25.95
CA SER A 11 -1.00 -8.21 -25.16
C SER A 11 -0.81 -8.62 -23.71
N ILE A 12 0.09 -7.94 -23.00
CA ILE A 12 0.13 -8.00 -21.55
C ILE A 12 -1.18 -7.32 -21.14
N VAL A 13 -2.25 -8.10 -21.05
CA VAL A 13 -3.51 -7.63 -20.51
C VAL A 13 -3.19 -7.28 -19.07
N ALA A 14 -3.04 -6.00 -18.80
CA ALA A 14 -2.85 -5.53 -17.43
C ALA A 14 -4.12 -5.91 -16.68
N HIS A 15 -4.03 -6.91 -15.81
CA HIS A 15 -5.13 -7.27 -14.94
C HIS A 15 -5.31 -6.18 -13.91
N LEU A 16 -6.51 -5.63 -13.84
CA LEU A 16 -6.85 -4.59 -12.88
C LEU A 16 -8.29 -4.72 -12.39
N ILE A 17 -8.55 -4.14 -11.21
CA ILE A 17 -9.86 -4.08 -10.60
C ILE A 17 -10.04 -2.75 -9.89
N SER A 18 -11.24 -2.16 -9.97
CA SER A 18 -11.65 -1.00 -9.18
C SER A 18 -12.47 -1.42 -7.97
N ILE A 19 -12.14 -0.85 -6.80
CA ILE A 19 -12.74 -1.21 -5.51
C ILE A 19 -13.25 0.06 -4.84
N LYS A 20 -14.55 0.15 -4.58
CA LYS A 20 -15.14 1.24 -3.79
C LYS A 20 -14.77 1.06 -2.32
N THR A 21 -14.23 2.10 -1.70
CA THR A 21 -13.79 2.10 -0.30
C THR A 21 -14.22 3.38 0.41
N PRO A 22 -14.16 3.44 1.76
CA PRO A 22 -14.44 4.69 2.51
C PRO A 22 -13.49 5.85 2.21
N VAL A 23 -12.34 5.58 1.59
CA VAL A 23 -11.36 6.60 1.21
C VAL A 23 -11.32 6.87 -0.30
N GLY A 24 -12.38 6.52 -1.01
CA GLY A 24 -12.50 6.65 -2.46
C GLY A 24 -12.33 5.32 -3.20
N ILE A 25 -12.31 5.41 -4.52
CA ILE A 25 -12.15 4.23 -5.37
C ILE A 25 -10.66 3.93 -5.51
N LEU A 26 -10.28 2.69 -5.23
CA LEU A 26 -8.94 2.18 -5.43
C LEU A 26 -8.89 1.34 -6.70
N ARG A 27 -7.92 1.62 -7.57
CA ARG A 27 -7.53 0.79 -8.70
C ARG A 27 -6.35 -0.07 -8.29
N VAL A 28 -6.51 -1.39 -8.41
CA VAL A 28 -5.48 -2.37 -8.06
C VAL A 28 -5.04 -3.10 -9.33
N GLU A 29 -3.75 -3.15 -9.57
CA GLU A 29 -3.14 -3.82 -10.72
C GLU A 29 -2.23 -4.96 -10.25
N GLY A 30 -2.25 -6.07 -10.99
CA GLY A 30 -1.35 -7.18 -10.72
C GLY A 30 -1.63 -8.40 -11.58
N GLY A 31 -0.58 -9.18 -11.82
CA GLY A 31 -0.63 -10.47 -12.50
C GLY A 31 -0.40 -11.63 -11.53
N LYS A 32 0.86 -11.99 -11.29
CA LYS A 32 1.28 -12.98 -10.28
C LYS A 32 1.51 -12.34 -8.90
N ALA A 33 1.66 -11.02 -8.85
CA ALA A 33 1.80 -10.21 -7.64
C ALA A 33 1.10 -8.87 -7.87
N ILE A 34 0.72 -8.18 -6.80
CA ILE A 34 0.22 -6.80 -6.86
C ILE A 34 1.41 -5.89 -7.18
N THR A 35 1.24 -5.08 -8.21
CA THR A 35 2.30 -4.17 -8.69
C THR A 35 1.95 -2.70 -8.43
N ARG A 36 0.66 -2.38 -8.32
CA ARG A 36 0.19 -1.01 -8.15
C ARG A 36 -1.15 -0.93 -7.42
N VAL A 37 -1.30 0.09 -6.61
CA VAL A 37 -2.56 0.55 -6.02
C VAL A 37 -2.61 2.06 -6.16
N GLU A 38 -3.66 2.59 -6.77
CA GLU A 38 -3.87 4.02 -6.99
C GLU A 38 -5.30 4.42 -6.67
N TRP A 39 -5.51 5.70 -6.36
CA TRP A 39 -6.85 6.29 -6.27
C TRP A 39 -7.36 6.65 -7.67
N GLY A 40 -8.56 6.24 -8.00
CA GLY A 40 -9.21 6.51 -9.28
C GLY A 40 -10.02 5.34 -9.79
N GLU A 41 -10.80 5.58 -10.82
CA GLU A 41 -11.58 4.57 -11.53
C GLU A 41 -10.82 4.03 -12.74
N SER A 42 -11.17 2.83 -13.16
CA SER A 42 -10.82 2.29 -14.46
C SER A 42 -12.08 1.78 -15.14
N GLU A 43 -12.24 2.13 -16.42
CA GLU A 43 -13.37 1.67 -17.24
C GLU A 43 -13.29 0.18 -17.56
N VAL A 44 -12.09 -0.37 -17.60
CA VAL A 44 -11.86 -1.78 -17.91
C VAL A 44 -11.46 -2.52 -16.66
N SER A 45 -12.19 -3.57 -16.35
CA SER A 45 -11.85 -4.50 -15.29
C SER A 45 -11.64 -5.90 -15.88
N SER A 46 -10.45 -6.43 -15.72
CA SER A 46 -10.11 -7.80 -16.12
C SER A 46 -9.48 -8.52 -14.94
N PRO A 47 -10.24 -8.79 -13.86
CA PRO A 47 -9.70 -9.35 -12.65
C PRO A 47 -9.27 -10.80 -12.86
N ASN A 48 -8.09 -11.13 -12.37
CA ASN A 48 -7.65 -12.50 -12.15
C ASN A 48 -7.96 -12.93 -10.70
N LYS A 49 -7.64 -14.17 -10.36
CA LYS A 49 -7.86 -14.71 -9.00
C LYS A 49 -7.17 -13.90 -7.92
N LEU A 50 -5.94 -13.42 -8.17
CA LEU A 50 -5.20 -12.56 -7.22
C LEU A 50 -5.92 -11.25 -6.95
N LEU A 51 -6.46 -10.60 -7.98
CA LEU A 51 -7.17 -9.33 -7.81
C LEU A 51 -8.53 -9.48 -7.13
N ILE A 52 -9.19 -10.63 -7.33
CA ILE A 52 -10.42 -10.96 -6.59
C ILE A 52 -10.09 -11.14 -5.10
N ASP A 53 -9.02 -11.86 -4.78
CA ASP A 53 -8.54 -12.01 -3.40
C ASP A 53 -8.11 -10.66 -2.79
N ALA A 54 -7.37 -9.85 -3.55
CA ALA A 54 -6.98 -8.50 -3.12
C ALA A 54 -8.20 -7.63 -2.80
N LYS A 55 -9.26 -7.68 -3.62
CA LYS A 55 -10.52 -6.98 -3.36
C LYS A 55 -11.14 -7.43 -2.04
N SER A 56 -11.24 -8.75 -1.80
CA SER A 56 -11.78 -9.28 -0.54
C SER A 56 -10.98 -8.76 0.65
N GLN A 57 -9.65 -8.91 0.61
CA GLN A 57 -8.78 -8.46 1.71
C GLN A 57 -8.83 -6.95 1.96
N ILE A 58 -8.94 -6.13 0.90
CA ILE A 58 -9.08 -4.67 1.03
C ILE A 58 -10.43 -4.33 1.69
N LEU A 59 -11.51 -4.98 1.32
CA LEU A 59 -12.81 -4.76 1.95
C LEU A 59 -12.81 -5.20 3.42
N ASP A 60 -12.24 -6.36 3.74
CA ASP A 60 -12.08 -6.85 5.11
C ASP A 60 -11.21 -5.91 5.95
N TYR A 61 -10.15 -5.31 5.36
CA TYR A 61 -9.35 -4.28 6.05
C TYR A 61 -10.21 -3.06 6.42
N PHE A 62 -11.04 -2.55 5.49
CA PHE A 62 -11.90 -1.40 5.78
C PHE A 62 -13.03 -1.72 6.75
N ASN A 63 -13.47 -2.96 6.82
CA ASN A 63 -14.42 -3.44 7.84
C ASN A 63 -13.78 -3.62 9.23
N GLY A 64 -12.44 -3.65 9.30
CA GLY A 64 -11.68 -3.89 10.52
C GLY A 64 -11.47 -5.37 10.85
N ASP A 65 -11.76 -6.26 9.92
CA ASP A 65 -11.66 -7.72 10.08
C ASP A 65 -10.28 -8.24 9.66
N LEU A 66 -9.53 -7.49 8.83
CA LEU A 66 -8.19 -7.83 8.39
C LEU A 66 -7.17 -6.80 8.87
N HIS A 67 -6.11 -7.27 9.54
CA HIS A 67 -5.02 -6.42 10.04
C HIS A 67 -3.72 -6.57 9.24
N TYR A 68 -3.57 -7.64 8.46
CA TYR A 68 -2.39 -7.95 7.66
C TYR A 68 -2.80 -8.49 6.29
N PHE A 69 -2.33 -7.87 5.23
CA PHE A 69 -2.54 -8.36 3.87
C PHE A 69 -1.68 -9.60 3.60
N LYS A 70 -2.30 -10.66 3.11
CA LYS A 70 -1.65 -11.90 2.67
C LYS A 70 -1.61 -11.94 1.14
N LEU A 71 -0.98 -10.95 0.53
CA LEU A 71 -0.90 -10.78 -0.91
C LEU A 71 0.56 -10.74 -1.35
N PRO A 72 0.94 -11.44 -2.41
CA PRO A 72 2.24 -11.24 -3.03
C PRO A 72 2.29 -9.84 -3.63
N ILE A 73 3.31 -9.06 -3.29
CA ILE A 73 3.54 -7.71 -3.80
C ILE A 73 4.87 -7.65 -4.54
N LEU A 74 4.91 -6.88 -5.62
CA LEU A 74 6.12 -6.63 -6.42
C LEU A 74 6.21 -5.13 -6.78
N PRO A 75 6.58 -4.28 -5.81
CA PRO A 75 6.73 -2.86 -6.07
C PRO A 75 7.94 -2.59 -6.95
N SER A 76 7.79 -1.71 -7.95
CA SER A 76 8.89 -1.23 -8.78
C SER A 76 9.47 0.06 -8.19
N GLY A 77 10.78 0.10 -7.99
CA GLY A 77 11.48 1.26 -7.44
C GLY A 77 12.98 1.05 -7.35
N THR A 78 13.70 2.05 -6.86
CA THR A 78 15.12 1.94 -6.59
C THR A 78 15.40 0.95 -5.44
N PRO A 79 16.62 0.39 -5.33
CA PRO A 79 16.98 -0.49 -4.21
C PRO A 79 16.69 0.14 -2.84
N PHE A 80 16.96 1.45 -2.70
CA PHE A 80 16.66 2.19 -1.48
C PHE A 80 15.15 2.28 -1.19
N GLN A 81 14.34 2.58 -2.19
CA GLN A 81 12.87 2.63 -2.05
C GLN A 81 12.31 1.27 -1.64
N ILE A 82 12.72 0.19 -2.31
CA ILE A 82 12.31 -1.18 -1.99
C ILE A 82 12.70 -1.52 -0.54
N TYR A 83 13.92 -1.14 -0.12
CA TYR A 83 14.38 -1.36 1.25
C TYR A 83 13.52 -0.61 2.27
N VAL A 84 13.17 0.65 2.01
CA VAL A 84 12.26 1.43 2.86
C VAL A 84 10.89 0.77 2.90
N TRP A 85 10.29 0.46 1.74
CA TRP A 85 8.96 -0.15 1.66
C TRP A 85 8.87 -1.48 2.40
N HIS A 86 9.89 -2.33 2.29
CA HIS A 86 9.97 -3.56 3.07
C HIS A 86 9.97 -3.29 4.59
N ASN A 87 10.60 -2.19 5.05
CA ASN A 87 10.56 -1.83 6.47
C ASN A 87 9.22 -1.19 6.88
N LEU A 88 8.50 -0.53 5.97
CA LEU A 88 7.14 -0.05 6.23
C LEU A 88 6.18 -1.21 6.51
N THR A 89 6.27 -2.34 5.78
CA THR A 89 5.39 -3.49 6.01
C THR A 89 5.54 -4.15 7.38
N LYS A 90 6.62 -3.84 8.10
CA LYS A 90 6.87 -4.33 9.47
C LYS A 90 6.21 -3.47 10.55
N ILE A 91 5.63 -2.31 10.19
CA ILE A 91 4.93 -1.47 11.15
C ILE A 91 3.57 -2.10 11.43
N PRO A 92 3.28 -2.50 12.69
CA PRO A 92 2.04 -3.19 13.01
C PRO A 92 0.80 -2.34 12.72
N TYR A 93 -0.33 -3.02 12.55
CA TYR A 93 -1.65 -2.40 12.42
C TYR A 93 -1.93 -1.46 13.60
N ALA A 94 -2.52 -0.30 13.31
CA ALA A 94 -2.85 0.77 14.25
C ALA A 94 -1.65 1.33 15.06
N GLN A 95 -0.42 1.03 14.67
CA GLN A 95 0.78 1.65 15.22
C GLN A 95 1.37 2.64 14.24
N THR A 96 2.04 3.66 14.78
CA THR A 96 2.73 4.66 13.98
C THR A 96 4.21 4.70 14.32
N LEU A 97 5.01 5.11 13.35
CA LEU A 97 6.43 5.35 13.51
C LEU A 97 6.76 6.73 12.92
N THR A 98 7.63 7.50 13.57
CA THR A 98 8.02 8.81 13.00
C THR A 98 9.04 8.65 11.88
N TYR A 99 9.03 9.60 10.91
CA TYR A 99 10.07 9.68 9.87
C TYR A 99 11.47 9.63 10.48
N GLY A 100 11.70 10.34 11.61
CA GLY A 100 12.99 10.38 12.29
C GLY A 100 13.40 9.03 12.86
N LYS A 101 12.48 8.33 13.54
CA LYS A 101 12.77 7.00 14.12
C LYS A 101 13.05 5.96 13.03
N LEU A 102 12.29 5.96 11.92
CA LEU A 102 12.58 5.06 10.81
C LEU A 102 13.92 5.40 10.15
N ALA A 103 14.19 6.69 9.92
CA ALA A 103 15.46 7.16 9.35
C ALA A 103 16.66 6.72 10.20
N GLN A 104 16.58 6.85 11.51
CA GLN A 104 17.63 6.38 12.43
C GLN A 104 17.86 4.87 12.31
N ARG A 105 16.80 4.07 12.29
CA ARG A 105 16.89 2.59 12.12
C ARG A 105 17.54 2.19 10.81
N LEU A 106 17.24 2.93 9.74
CA LEU A 106 17.74 2.63 8.38
C LEU A 106 19.05 3.39 8.04
N LYS A 107 19.61 4.12 9.00
CA LYS A 107 20.84 4.93 8.83
C LYS A 107 20.75 5.90 7.66
N THR A 108 19.66 6.64 7.58
CA THR A 108 19.34 7.60 6.51
C THR A 108 18.72 8.88 7.09
N SER A 109 18.19 9.76 6.23
CA SER A 109 17.54 11.00 6.65
C SER A 109 16.00 10.89 6.61
N PRO A 110 15.27 11.66 7.47
CA PRO A 110 13.81 11.74 7.41
C PRO A 110 13.30 12.18 6.03
N ARG A 111 14.03 13.06 5.35
CA ARG A 111 13.71 13.52 3.98
C ARG A 111 13.77 12.38 2.97
N ALA A 112 14.76 11.50 3.06
CA ALA A 112 14.89 10.34 2.18
C ALA A 112 13.73 9.34 2.42
N ILE A 113 13.34 9.11 3.69
CA ILE A 113 12.16 8.30 4.02
C ILE A 113 10.89 8.93 3.44
N GLY A 114 10.73 10.25 3.57
CA GLY A 114 9.60 10.98 2.98
C GLY A 114 9.52 10.84 1.46
N GLY A 115 10.66 10.91 0.78
CA GLY A 115 10.76 10.65 -0.66
C GLY A 115 10.32 9.25 -1.04
N ALA A 116 10.80 8.24 -0.32
CA ALA A 116 10.41 6.85 -0.55
C ALA A 116 8.91 6.61 -0.27
N CYS A 117 8.35 7.21 0.80
CA CYS A 117 6.91 7.13 1.08
C CYS A 117 6.06 7.75 -0.05
N ARG A 118 6.50 8.89 -0.59
CA ARG A 118 5.81 9.57 -1.71
C ARG A 118 5.79 8.72 -2.98
N SER A 119 6.84 7.97 -3.23
CA SER A 119 6.98 7.11 -4.41
C SER A 119 6.42 5.70 -4.21
N ASN A 120 5.73 5.43 -3.09
CA ASN A 120 5.15 4.11 -2.82
C ASN A 120 4.10 3.74 -3.88
N PRO A 121 4.34 2.69 -4.69
CA PRO A 121 3.43 2.31 -5.76
C PRO A 121 2.24 1.45 -5.28
N ILE A 122 2.26 0.97 -4.02
CA ILE A 122 1.26 0.04 -3.48
C ILE A 122 0.78 0.56 -2.10
N PRO A 123 0.29 1.82 -2.02
CA PRO A 123 -0.19 2.38 -0.76
C PRO A 123 -1.32 1.50 -0.18
N LEU A 124 -1.59 1.63 1.10
CA LEU A 124 -2.45 0.79 1.91
C LEU A 124 -1.79 -0.56 2.26
N ILE A 125 -1.44 -1.38 1.27
CA ILE A 125 -0.77 -2.68 1.48
C ILE A 125 0.66 -2.45 1.99
N ILE A 126 1.40 -1.50 1.41
CA ILE A 126 2.63 -0.94 1.99
C ILE A 126 2.22 0.28 2.81
N PRO A 127 2.17 0.20 4.14
CA PRO A 127 1.43 1.15 4.98
C PRO A 127 2.20 2.44 5.25
N CYS A 128 2.48 3.23 4.21
CA CYS A 128 3.15 4.54 4.37
C CYS A 128 2.30 5.54 5.17
N HIS A 129 0.99 5.32 5.31
CA HIS A 129 0.12 6.11 6.18
C HIS A 129 0.47 5.96 7.67
N ARG A 130 1.16 4.88 8.08
CA ARG A 130 1.62 4.67 9.47
C ARG A 130 2.90 5.45 9.80
N ILE A 131 3.51 6.17 8.83
CA ILE A 131 4.64 7.06 9.08
C ILE A 131 4.12 8.47 9.34
N VAL A 132 4.50 9.04 10.48
CA VAL A 132 4.04 10.36 10.93
C VAL A 132 5.22 11.31 11.20
N GLY A 133 4.93 12.60 11.27
CA GLY A 133 5.90 13.60 11.69
C GLY A 133 6.27 13.48 13.15
N GLN A 134 7.18 14.35 13.61
CA GLN A 134 7.50 14.50 15.02
C GLN A 134 6.22 14.83 15.82
N ASN A 135 6.11 14.30 17.03
CA ASN A 135 4.93 14.47 17.90
C ASN A 135 3.59 13.95 17.31
N GLY A 136 3.64 13.04 16.32
CA GLY A 136 2.44 12.47 15.73
C GLY A 136 1.78 13.33 14.64
N ASN A 137 2.40 14.44 14.24
CA ASN A 137 1.86 15.32 13.21
C ASN A 137 1.62 14.56 11.89
N LEU A 138 0.43 14.73 11.32
CA LEU A 138 0.07 14.11 10.04
C LEU A 138 0.61 14.97 8.90
N THR A 139 1.59 14.45 8.20
CA THR A 139 2.22 15.11 7.05
C THR A 139 2.52 14.09 5.94
N GLY A 140 2.69 14.59 4.73
CA GLY A 140 3.35 13.84 3.67
C GLY A 140 2.63 12.58 3.21
N PHE A 141 1.35 12.67 2.82
CA PHE A 141 0.63 11.61 2.15
C PHE A 141 0.06 12.13 0.83
N SER A 142 0.26 11.39 -0.26
CA SER A 142 -0.15 11.80 -1.62
C SER A 142 -1.34 11.01 -2.17
N GLY A 143 -1.82 10.00 -1.47
CA GLY A 143 -2.96 9.19 -1.90
C GLY A 143 -4.30 9.82 -1.57
N GLY A 144 -5.29 9.66 -2.46
CA GLY A 144 -6.63 10.19 -2.28
C GLY A 144 -6.64 11.70 -1.98
N ASP A 145 -7.30 12.07 -0.89
CA ASP A 145 -7.35 13.47 -0.38
C ASP A 145 -6.13 13.82 0.49
N GLY A 146 -5.00 13.21 0.26
CA GLY A 146 -3.76 13.49 0.98
C GLY A 146 -3.84 13.19 2.48
N VAL A 147 -3.53 14.20 3.31
CA VAL A 147 -3.50 14.05 4.78
C VAL A 147 -4.85 13.59 5.35
N ARG A 148 -5.96 13.98 4.75
CA ARG A 148 -7.31 13.51 5.16
C ARG A 148 -7.44 11.99 5.02
N THR A 149 -7.03 11.44 3.89
CA THR A 149 -7.02 9.99 3.66
C THR A 149 -6.15 9.28 4.69
N LYS A 150 -4.96 9.81 4.96
CA LYS A 150 -4.05 9.27 5.98
C LYS A 150 -4.70 9.25 7.36
N GLU A 151 -5.32 10.34 7.77
CA GLU A 151 -6.04 10.44 9.04
C GLU A 151 -7.16 9.40 9.13
N THR A 152 -7.98 9.30 8.07
CA THR A 152 -9.08 8.34 8.00
C THR A 152 -8.58 6.91 8.17
N LEU A 153 -7.48 6.51 7.50
CA LEU A 153 -6.89 5.18 7.62
C LEU A 153 -6.40 4.91 9.05
N LEU A 154 -5.69 5.86 9.66
CA LEU A 154 -5.20 5.70 11.04
C LEU A 154 -6.34 5.60 12.05
N LEU A 155 -7.38 6.41 11.92
CA LEU A 155 -8.56 6.35 12.78
C LEU A 155 -9.33 5.05 12.61
N LEU A 156 -9.45 4.54 11.37
CA LEU A 156 -10.08 3.26 11.08
C LEU A 156 -9.32 2.12 11.80
N GLU A 157 -8.02 2.07 11.66
CA GLU A 157 -7.18 1.06 12.31
C GLU A 157 -7.32 1.10 13.83
N GLN A 158 -7.30 2.29 14.43
CA GLN A 158 -7.45 2.45 15.88
C GLN A 158 -8.83 2.01 16.38
N ARG A 159 -9.90 2.31 15.62
CA ARG A 159 -11.27 1.91 15.97
C ARG A 159 -11.46 0.40 15.89
N ALA A 160 -10.89 -0.25 14.88
CA ALA A 160 -10.96 -1.70 14.73
C ALA A 160 -10.31 -2.42 15.93
N LEU A 161 -9.14 -1.96 16.38
CA LEU A 161 -8.48 -2.51 17.58
C LEU A 161 -9.36 -2.41 18.83
N ARG A 162 -10.07 -1.31 19.01
CA ARG A 162 -10.94 -1.12 20.19
C ARG A 162 -12.16 -2.03 20.19
N LYS A 163 -12.65 -2.45 19.00
CA LYS A 163 -13.79 -3.35 18.87
C LYS A 163 -13.44 -4.83 19.12
N SER A 164 -12.18 -5.20 18.95
CA SER A 164 -11.69 -6.57 19.12
C SER A 164 -10.56 -6.65 20.15
N PRO A 165 -10.80 -6.41 21.45
CA PRO A 165 -9.75 -6.39 22.47
C PRO A 165 -9.33 -7.81 22.91
N GLY A 166 -9.00 -8.72 22.00
CA GLY A 166 -8.69 -10.08 22.49
C GLY A 166 -8.06 -11.09 21.55
N ASN A 167 -7.85 -10.83 20.28
CA ASN A 167 -7.35 -11.84 19.33
C ASN A 167 -6.08 -11.40 18.58
N TYR A 168 -5.06 -10.97 19.32
CA TYR A 168 -3.74 -10.73 18.75
C TYR A 168 -2.78 -11.85 19.18
N ARG A 169 -2.77 -12.95 18.44
CA ARG A 169 -1.67 -13.92 18.43
C ARG A 169 -1.07 -14.01 17.05
#